data_95daa7bfedbd44362abdae081ded723b
#
_entry.id   95daa7bfedbd44362abdae081ded723b
#
_cell.length_a   1.000
_cell.length_b   1.000
_cell.length_c   1.000
_cell.angle_alpha   90.00
_cell.angle_beta   90.00
_cell.angle_gamma   90.00
#
_symmetry.space_group_name_H-M   'P 1'
#
loop_
_entity.id
_entity.type
_entity.pdbx_description
1 polymer ?
#
loop_
_entity_poly.entity_id
_entity_poly.type
_entity_poly.pdbx_seq_one_letter_code
_entity_poly.pdbx_strand_id
1 'polypeptide(L)'
;MSWSAMGLHLLALLVYPGVLLILIVGFLAEGAAGLALGRDGMRAAVSGPAVEIRNATAGSWPLLLAAALLTALAATQLAVPGNPLAPLERNLLVAAFSLAATIWLCWAWAWSTSGARASLVVQACWLVALLSPALLSETLRPQVLGAVAVPAQLPLKVMSGLLYIVCLPVLLLLAGDIPGPHPAAPRILLWMPLCGLGVSVFLPPAADDVGGSLRFVGATVCLALVTIAVAALLRQPLAAGLRRLYLRLASVLAGLVLVVAVVTAALTSAI
;
A
#
# COMPACT_ATOMS: atom_id res chain seq x y z
N MET A 1 -9.32 -4.51 29.42
CA MET A 1 -7.97 -4.39 28.79
C MET A 1 -6.96 -4.17 29.90
N SER A 2 -5.89 -4.98 29.96
CA SER A 2 -4.82 -4.76 30.95
C SER A 2 -3.94 -3.59 30.53
N TRP A 3 -3.30 -2.92 31.49
CA TRP A 3 -2.34 -1.82 31.18
C TRP A 3 -1.20 -2.28 30.27
N SER A 4 -0.77 -3.54 30.40
CA SER A 4 0.25 -4.15 29.53
C SER A 4 -0.22 -4.30 28.09
N ALA A 5 -1.46 -4.71 27.85
CA ALA A 5 -2.01 -4.79 26.49
C ALA A 5 -2.11 -3.42 25.84
N MET A 6 -2.53 -2.40 26.58
CA MET A 6 -2.57 -1.02 26.08
C MET A 6 -1.17 -0.51 25.72
N GLY A 7 -0.17 -0.82 26.55
CA GLY A 7 1.24 -0.48 26.26
C GLY A 7 1.76 -1.14 24.98
N LEU A 8 1.44 -2.41 24.74
CA LEU A 8 1.80 -3.13 23.51
C LEU A 8 1.15 -2.54 22.27
N HIS A 9 -0.11 -2.14 22.34
CA HIS A 9 -0.80 -1.49 21.22
C HIS A 9 -0.20 -0.12 20.91
N LEU A 10 0.17 0.66 21.92
CA LEU A 10 0.87 1.94 21.73
C LEU A 10 2.26 1.73 21.14
N LEU A 11 3.00 0.74 21.57
CA LEU A 11 4.30 0.39 21.01
C LEU A 11 4.17 -0.01 19.54
N ALA A 12 3.18 -0.84 19.21
CA ALA A 12 2.90 -1.23 17.83
C ALA A 12 2.57 -0.02 16.93
N LEU A 13 1.76 0.90 17.45
CA LEU A 13 1.34 2.08 16.71
C LEU A 13 2.48 3.08 16.48
N LEU A 14 3.30 3.35 17.50
CA LEU A 14 4.28 4.43 17.44
C LEU A 14 5.65 3.98 16.94
N VAL A 15 6.10 2.78 17.32
CA VAL A 15 7.47 2.32 17.05
C VAL A 15 7.49 1.28 15.94
N TYR A 16 6.95 0.08 16.20
CA TYR A 16 7.08 -1.05 15.29
C TYR A 16 5.83 -1.94 15.29
N PRO A 17 5.23 -2.17 14.11
CA PRO A 17 5.59 -1.71 12.77
C PRO A 17 5.08 -0.29 12.42
N GLY A 18 4.74 0.51 13.43
CA GLY A 18 4.04 1.79 13.31
C GLY A 18 4.85 2.94 12.71
N VAL A 19 4.62 4.16 13.23
CA VAL A 19 5.06 5.43 12.63
C VAL A 19 6.56 5.46 12.31
N LEU A 20 7.41 4.93 13.19
CA LEU A 20 8.87 5.00 12.99
C LEU A 20 9.31 4.21 11.74
N LEU A 21 8.84 2.96 11.59
CA LEU A 21 9.17 2.13 10.42
C LEU A 21 8.59 2.74 9.13
N ILE A 22 7.36 3.27 9.20
CA ILE A 22 6.72 3.96 8.08
C ILE A 22 7.59 5.12 7.60
N LEU A 23 8.07 5.96 8.50
CA LEU A 23 8.90 7.11 8.16
C LEU A 23 10.23 6.68 7.54
N ILE A 24 10.93 5.70 8.13
CA ILE A 24 12.22 5.21 7.60
C ILE A 24 12.07 4.69 6.18
N VAL A 25 11.15 3.74 5.96
CA VAL A 25 10.93 3.15 4.63
C VAL A 25 10.38 4.20 3.65
N GLY A 26 9.48 5.06 4.11
CA GLY A 26 8.88 6.10 3.31
C GLY A 26 9.89 7.15 2.81
N PHE A 27 10.79 7.62 3.67
CA PHE A 27 11.86 8.54 3.27
C PHE A 27 12.84 7.90 2.27
N LEU A 28 13.22 6.65 2.49
CA LEU A 28 14.09 5.91 1.56
C LEU A 28 13.43 5.72 0.19
N ALA A 29 12.16 5.33 0.18
CA ALA A 29 11.40 5.13 -1.06
C ALA A 29 11.16 6.46 -1.80
N GLU A 30 10.82 7.54 -1.08
CA GLU A 30 10.64 8.86 -1.71
C GLU A 30 11.96 9.40 -2.25
N GLY A 31 13.08 9.16 -1.56
CA GLY A 31 14.43 9.48 -2.04
C GLY A 31 14.76 8.74 -3.34
N ALA A 32 14.51 7.44 -3.39
CA ALA A 32 14.71 6.62 -4.58
C ALA A 32 13.80 7.06 -5.73
N ALA A 33 12.52 7.37 -5.44
CA ALA A 33 11.58 7.89 -6.42
C ALA A 33 12.01 9.25 -6.97
N GLY A 34 12.52 10.14 -6.12
CA GLY A 34 13.08 11.43 -6.52
C GLY A 34 14.21 11.29 -7.53
N LEU A 35 15.15 10.37 -7.26
CA LEU A 35 16.27 10.08 -8.17
C LEU A 35 15.78 9.48 -9.50
N ALA A 36 14.92 8.46 -9.45
CA ALA A 36 14.43 7.77 -10.63
C ALA A 36 13.56 8.65 -11.54
N LEU A 37 12.86 9.62 -10.97
CA LEU A 37 11.93 10.51 -11.68
C LEU A 37 12.57 11.85 -12.09
N GLY A 38 13.90 12.00 -11.99
CA GLY A 38 14.62 13.21 -12.40
C GLY A 38 14.29 14.45 -11.55
N ARG A 39 13.81 14.27 -10.34
CA ARG A 39 13.64 15.36 -9.37
C ARG A 39 15.00 15.66 -8.73
N ASP A 40 15.25 16.94 -8.43
CA ASP A 40 16.56 17.43 -7.93
C ASP A 40 17.10 16.66 -6.73
N GLY A 41 17.64 15.48 -6.96
CA GLY A 41 18.47 14.69 -6.08
C GLY A 41 17.88 14.36 -4.69
N MET A 42 18.63 13.58 -3.95
CA MET A 42 18.26 13.11 -2.60
C MET A 42 18.03 14.25 -1.60
N ARG A 43 18.65 15.42 -1.81
CA ARG A 43 18.43 16.61 -0.97
C ARG A 43 16.99 17.15 -1.11
N ALA A 44 16.46 17.24 -2.32
CA ALA A 44 15.08 17.70 -2.52
C ALA A 44 14.06 16.67 -2.03
N ALA A 45 14.38 15.38 -2.09
CA ALA A 45 13.53 14.32 -1.57
C ALA A 45 13.41 14.35 -0.03
N VAL A 46 14.45 14.81 0.67
CA VAL A 46 14.44 14.95 2.13
C VAL A 46 13.96 16.34 2.56
N SER A 47 14.42 17.40 1.88
CA SER A 47 14.04 18.78 2.23
C SER A 47 12.64 19.15 1.77
N GLY A 48 12.15 18.58 0.67
CA GLY A 48 10.81 18.83 0.14
C GLY A 48 9.71 18.57 1.18
N PRO A 49 9.61 17.35 1.74
CA PRO A 49 8.63 17.04 2.78
C PRO A 49 8.77 17.92 4.03
N ALA A 50 9.99 18.21 4.46
CA ALA A 50 10.24 19.05 5.62
C ALA A 50 9.78 20.49 5.38
N VAL A 51 9.99 21.03 4.18
CA VAL A 51 9.50 22.35 3.77
C VAL A 51 7.98 22.35 3.66
N GLU A 52 7.38 21.32 3.07
CA GLU A 52 5.93 21.17 2.97
C GLU A 52 5.28 21.13 4.35
N ILE A 53 5.83 20.33 5.27
CA ILE A 53 5.34 20.24 6.65
C ILE A 53 5.48 21.59 7.37
N ARG A 54 6.60 22.29 7.20
CA ARG A 54 6.84 23.59 7.82
C ARG A 54 5.90 24.67 7.27
N ASN A 55 5.58 24.61 5.99
CA ASN A 55 4.69 25.57 5.32
C ASN A 55 3.21 25.18 5.42
N ALA A 56 2.91 24.05 6.06
CA ALA A 56 1.54 23.59 6.27
C ALA A 56 0.75 24.64 7.07
N THR A 57 -0.41 25.01 6.56
CA THR A 57 -1.33 25.92 7.26
C THR A 57 -1.92 25.23 8.49
N ALA A 58 -2.38 25.99 9.47
CA ALA A 58 -3.00 25.44 10.68
C ALA A 58 -4.16 24.47 10.39
N GLY A 59 -4.87 24.66 9.25
CA GLY A 59 -5.96 23.78 8.82
C GLY A 59 -5.52 22.46 8.21
N SER A 60 -4.28 22.32 7.75
CA SER A 60 -3.77 21.09 7.11
C SER A 60 -3.09 20.12 8.09
N TRP A 61 -2.62 20.58 9.25
CA TRP A 61 -2.03 19.72 10.28
C TRP A 61 -2.94 18.58 10.76
N PRO A 62 -4.23 18.80 11.02
CA PRO A 62 -5.13 17.70 11.41
C PRO A 62 -5.24 16.61 10.36
N LEU A 63 -5.22 16.96 9.07
CA LEU A 63 -5.25 15.99 7.97
C LEU A 63 -3.99 15.13 7.94
N LEU A 64 -2.82 15.74 8.12
CA LEU A 64 -1.55 15.01 8.14
C LEU A 64 -1.47 14.09 9.37
N LEU A 65 -1.89 14.58 10.54
CA LEU A 65 -1.96 13.77 11.76
C LEU A 65 -2.92 12.59 11.61
N ALA A 66 -4.11 12.83 11.07
CA ALA A 66 -5.08 11.78 10.79
C ALA A 66 -4.52 10.74 9.79
N ALA A 67 -3.85 11.20 8.73
CA ALA A 67 -3.18 10.31 7.78
C ALA A 67 -2.09 9.48 8.45
N ALA A 68 -1.27 10.08 9.31
CA ALA A 68 -0.22 9.37 10.05
C ALA A 68 -0.80 8.32 11.01
N LEU A 69 -1.87 8.63 11.72
CA LEU A 69 -2.55 7.69 12.63
C LEU A 69 -3.20 6.53 11.86
N LEU A 70 -3.87 6.81 10.75
CA LEU A 70 -4.49 5.77 9.92
C LEU A 70 -3.45 4.86 9.26
N THR A 71 -2.34 5.40 8.76
CA THR A 71 -1.26 4.59 8.21
C THR A 71 -0.56 3.76 9.27
N ALA A 72 -0.37 4.30 10.47
CA ALA A 72 0.15 3.54 11.60
C ALA A 72 -0.80 2.41 12.00
N LEU A 73 -2.12 2.68 12.05
CA LEU A 73 -3.13 1.65 12.30
C LEU A 73 -3.10 0.57 11.21
N ALA A 74 -2.99 0.94 9.94
CA ALA A 74 -2.83 -0.03 8.86
C ALA A 74 -1.56 -0.88 9.02
N ALA A 75 -0.43 -0.26 9.38
CA ALA A 75 0.83 -0.95 9.58
C ALA A 75 0.78 -1.97 10.72
N THR A 76 0.03 -1.70 11.80
CA THR A 76 -0.14 -2.67 12.89
C THR A 76 -0.88 -3.94 12.45
N GLN A 77 -1.66 -3.88 11.37
CA GLN A 77 -2.40 -5.02 10.83
C GLN A 77 -1.55 -5.92 9.91
N LEU A 78 -0.33 -5.50 9.55
CA LEU A 78 0.53 -6.26 8.65
C LEU A 78 1.11 -7.52 9.31
N ALA A 79 1.40 -8.53 8.48
CA ALA A 79 2.08 -9.75 8.92
C ALA A 79 3.60 -9.53 9.07
N VAL A 80 3.98 -8.48 9.78
CA VAL A 80 5.38 -8.14 10.05
C VAL A 80 5.90 -9.03 11.17
N PRO A 81 7.09 -9.68 11.02
CA PRO A 81 7.72 -10.43 12.10
C PRO A 81 7.99 -9.55 13.32
N GLY A 82 7.80 -10.11 14.50
CA GLY A 82 7.98 -9.38 15.76
C GLY A 82 6.92 -8.28 16.03
N ASN A 83 5.84 -8.25 15.27
CA ASN A 83 4.74 -7.32 15.53
C ASN A 83 4.09 -7.62 16.89
N PRO A 84 4.01 -6.63 17.81
CA PRO A 84 3.43 -6.82 19.15
C PRO A 84 1.97 -7.27 19.15
N LEU A 85 1.21 -6.98 18.08
CA LEU A 85 -0.17 -7.45 17.94
C LEU A 85 -0.21 -8.92 17.58
N ALA A 86 -1.02 -9.68 18.31
CA ALA A 86 -1.20 -11.09 18.03
C ALA A 86 -1.78 -11.30 16.60
N PRO A 87 -1.41 -12.40 15.92
CA PRO A 87 -1.93 -12.70 14.59
C PRO A 87 -3.46 -12.74 14.50
N LEU A 88 -4.12 -13.14 15.59
CA LEU A 88 -5.58 -13.22 15.68
C LEU A 88 -6.28 -11.86 15.74
N GLU A 89 -5.57 -10.82 16.14
CA GLU A 89 -6.08 -9.45 16.27
C GLU A 89 -5.95 -8.65 14.99
N ARG A 90 -5.16 -9.14 14.01
CA ARG A 90 -4.90 -8.45 12.75
C ARG A 90 -6.05 -8.68 11.77
N ASN A 91 -6.49 -7.58 11.14
CA ASN A 91 -7.63 -7.59 10.25
C ASN A 91 -7.34 -6.83 8.95
N LEU A 92 -7.49 -7.53 7.82
CA LEU A 92 -7.27 -6.98 6.48
C LEU A 92 -8.20 -5.79 6.17
N LEU A 93 -9.45 -5.83 6.63
CA LEU A 93 -10.39 -4.73 6.38
C LEU A 93 -9.95 -3.45 7.10
N VAL A 94 -9.44 -3.57 8.34
CA VAL A 94 -8.92 -2.42 9.08
C VAL A 94 -7.75 -1.80 8.32
N ALA A 95 -6.82 -2.62 7.80
CA ALA A 95 -5.71 -2.13 6.98
C ALA A 95 -6.22 -1.46 5.70
N ALA A 96 -7.11 -2.13 4.97
CA ALA A 96 -7.66 -1.65 3.70
C ALA A 96 -8.38 -0.31 3.84
N PHE A 97 -9.31 -0.20 4.79
CA PHE A 97 -10.08 1.03 5.01
C PHE A 97 -9.20 2.17 5.54
N SER A 98 -8.25 1.89 6.42
CA SER A 98 -7.32 2.90 6.92
C SER A 98 -6.46 3.47 5.80
N LEU A 99 -5.94 2.62 4.90
CA LEU A 99 -5.17 3.07 3.74
C LEU A 99 -6.04 3.79 2.71
N ALA A 100 -7.25 3.30 2.44
CA ALA A 100 -8.20 3.98 1.57
C ALA A 100 -8.51 5.39 2.09
N ALA A 101 -8.81 5.54 3.37
CA ALA A 101 -9.06 6.83 4.00
C ALA A 101 -7.82 7.74 3.95
N THR A 102 -6.61 7.18 4.16
CA THR A 102 -5.36 7.95 4.05
C THR A 102 -5.15 8.49 2.64
N ILE A 103 -5.39 7.69 1.61
CA ILE A 103 -5.30 8.13 0.21
C ILE A 103 -6.25 9.32 -0.03
N TRP A 104 -7.48 9.28 0.50
CA TRP A 104 -8.43 10.39 0.40
C TRP A 104 -7.97 11.63 1.18
N LEU A 105 -7.39 11.46 2.37
CA LEU A 105 -6.80 12.58 3.11
C LEU A 105 -5.63 13.21 2.36
N CYS A 106 -4.81 12.41 1.68
CA CYS A 106 -3.74 12.92 0.82
C CYS A 106 -4.29 13.75 -0.36
N TRP A 107 -5.42 13.35 -0.95
CA TRP A 107 -6.12 14.13 -1.97
C TRP A 107 -6.70 15.43 -1.43
N ALA A 108 -7.32 15.39 -0.26
CA ALA A 108 -7.82 16.58 0.43
C ALA A 108 -6.69 17.56 0.76
N TRP A 109 -5.53 17.03 1.17
CA TRP A 109 -4.33 17.84 1.41
C TRP A 109 -3.86 18.56 0.14
N ALA A 110 -3.85 17.86 -1.00
CA ALA A 110 -3.40 18.43 -2.26
C ALA A 110 -4.40 19.38 -2.92
N TRP A 111 -5.64 19.50 -2.39
CA TRP A 111 -6.75 20.28 -2.94
C TRP A 111 -6.97 20.05 -4.45
N SER A 112 -6.69 18.84 -4.92
CA SER A 112 -6.73 18.52 -6.33
C SER A 112 -7.91 17.62 -6.67
N THR A 113 -8.73 18.07 -7.60
CA THR A 113 -9.83 17.27 -8.18
C THR A 113 -9.44 16.59 -9.49
N SER A 114 -8.38 17.07 -10.15
CA SER A 114 -7.87 16.44 -11.37
C SER A 114 -7.24 15.10 -11.02
N GLY A 115 -7.64 14.04 -11.69
CA GLY A 115 -7.15 12.69 -11.38
C GLY A 115 -7.92 11.94 -10.28
N ALA A 116 -8.81 12.60 -9.51
CA ALA A 116 -9.62 11.93 -8.50
C ALA A 116 -10.43 10.74 -9.06
N ARG A 117 -10.97 10.85 -10.28
CA ARG A 117 -11.68 9.76 -10.96
C ARG A 117 -10.78 8.56 -11.26
N ALA A 118 -9.56 8.82 -11.77
CA ALA A 118 -8.60 7.76 -12.06
C ALA A 118 -8.15 7.07 -10.76
N SER A 119 -7.91 7.84 -9.70
CA SER A 119 -7.58 7.31 -8.38
C SER A 119 -8.71 6.46 -7.80
N LEU A 120 -9.97 6.88 -7.94
CA LEU A 120 -11.14 6.10 -7.53
C LEU A 120 -11.20 4.73 -8.21
N VAL A 121 -11.07 4.71 -9.54
CA VAL A 121 -11.08 3.46 -10.31
C VAL A 121 -9.95 2.54 -9.87
N VAL A 122 -8.74 3.08 -9.75
CA VAL A 122 -7.59 2.27 -9.32
C VAL A 122 -7.71 1.81 -7.87
N GLN A 123 -8.27 2.63 -6.99
CA GLN A 123 -8.54 2.22 -5.61
C GLN A 123 -9.59 1.11 -5.53
N ALA A 124 -10.63 1.16 -6.37
CA ALA A 124 -11.59 0.07 -6.48
C ALA A 124 -10.92 -1.22 -6.99
N CYS A 125 -10.09 -1.14 -8.04
CA CYS A 125 -9.30 -2.28 -8.53
C CYS A 125 -8.36 -2.83 -7.45
N TRP A 126 -7.72 -1.96 -6.69
CA TRP A 126 -6.84 -2.34 -5.58
C TRP A 126 -7.61 -3.06 -4.46
N LEU A 127 -8.80 -2.60 -4.10
CA LEU A 127 -9.67 -3.29 -3.13
C LEU A 127 -10.10 -4.66 -3.65
N VAL A 128 -10.45 -4.78 -4.93
CA VAL A 128 -10.74 -6.09 -5.57
C VAL A 128 -9.53 -7.01 -5.45
N ALA A 129 -8.33 -6.54 -5.79
CA ALA A 129 -7.11 -7.33 -5.67
C ALA A 129 -6.87 -7.82 -4.23
N LEU A 130 -7.10 -6.95 -3.26
CA LEU A 130 -6.84 -7.22 -1.86
C LEU A 130 -7.85 -8.18 -1.22
N LEU A 131 -9.14 -8.02 -1.55
CA LEU A 131 -10.23 -8.75 -0.90
C LEU A 131 -10.58 -10.06 -1.60
N SER A 132 -10.27 -10.23 -2.89
CA SER A 132 -10.60 -11.46 -3.61
C SER A 132 -10.00 -12.73 -2.99
N PRO A 133 -8.73 -12.78 -2.54
CA PRO A 133 -8.20 -13.95 -1.84
C PRO A 133 -8.87 -14.21 -0.50
N ALA A 134 -9.33 -13.14 0.19
CA ALA A 134 -9.99 -13.25 1.48
C ALA A 134 -11.39 -13.89 1.39
N LEU A 135 -12.09 -13.64 0.29
CA LEU A 135 -13.42 -14.22 0.05
C LEU A 135 -13.37 -15.75 -0.06
N LEU A 136 -12.33 -16.30 -0.71
CA LEU A 136 -12.20 -17.76 -0.88
C LEU A 136 -11.62 -18.47 0.32
N SER A 137 -10.77 -17.81 1.09
CA SER A 137 -10.14 -18.40 2.27
C SER A 137 -10.95 -18.20 3.55
N GLU A 138 -12.11 -17.53 3.44
CA GLU A 138 -13.03 -17.22 4.57
C GLU A 138 -12.31 -16.56 5.76
N THR A 139 -11.22 -15.86 5.47
CA THR A 139 -10.41 -15.22 6.51
C THR A 139 -9.98 -13.81 6.11
N LEU A 140 -9.97 -12.92 7.08
CA LEU A 140 -9.49 -11.55 6.94
C LEU A 140 -8.10 -11.35 7.59
N ARG A 141 -7.41 -12.44 7.92
CA ARG A 141 -6.10 -12.39 8.56
C ARG A 141 -4.98 -12.40 7.53
N PRO A 142 -4.18 -11.33 7.40
CA PRO A 142 -3.15 -11.23 6.37
C PRO A 142 -2.14 -12.38 6.40
N GLN A 143 -1.77 -12.87 7.59
CA GLN A 143 -0.84 -14.00 7.73
C GLN A 143 -1.39 -15.30 7.14
N VAL A 144 -2.68 -15.58 7.36
CA VAL A 144 -3.32 -16.79 6.83
C VAL A 144 -3.41 -16.69 5.31
N LEU A 145 -3.78 -15.52 4.78
CA LEU A 145 -3.82 -15.26 3.34
C LEU A 145 -2.45 -15.44 2.69
N GLY A 146 -1.39 -14.93 3.34
CA GLY A 146 -0.02 -15.13 2.89
C GLY A 146 0.38 -16.62 2.86
N ALA A 147 -0.06 -17.40 3.86
CA ALA A 147 0.28 -18.81 4.02
C ALA A 147 -0.50 -19.74 3.07
N VAL A 148 -1.61 -19.30 2.46
CA VAL A 148 -2.45 -20.16 1.61
C VAL A 148 -1.64 -20.73 0.45
N ALA A 149 -1.45 -22.05 0.49
CA ALA A 149 -0.75 -22.83 -0.52
C ALA A 149 -1.67 -23.84 -1.24
N VAL A 150 -3.00 -23.68 -1.13
CA VAL A 150 -3.96 -24.57 -1.79
C VAL A 150 -3.85 -24.38 -3.30
N PRO A 151 -3.52 -25.43 -4.09
CA PRO A 151 -3.29 -25.31 -5.52
C PRO A 151 -4.47 -24.67 -6.28
N ALA A 152 -5.70 -24.98 -5.87
CA ALA A 152 -6.91 -24.42 -6.48
C ALA A 152 -7.05 -22.89 -6.32
N GLN A 153 -6.46 -22.31 -5.27
CA GLN A 153 -6.52 -20.87 -4.98
C GLN A 153 -5.31 -20.10 -5.52
N LEU A 154 -4.25 -20.81 -5.96
CA LEU A 154 -3.02 -20.18 -6.43
C LEU A 154 -3.23 -19.26 -7.64
N PRO A 155 -4.01 -19.63 -8.69
CA PRO A 155 -4.27 -18.73 -9.82
C PRO A 155 -4.89 -17.41 -9.39
N LEU A 156 -5.89 -17.45 -8.50
CA LEU A 156 -6.52 -16.24 -7.99
C LEU A 156 -5.54 -15.39 -7.19
N LYS A 157 -4.72 -16.01 -6.33
CA LYS A 157 -3.73 -15.31 -5.52
C LYS A 157 -2.68 -14.60 -6.41
N VAL A 158 -2.21 -15.27 -7.47
CA VAL A 158 -1.25 -14.69 -8.42
C VAL A 158 -1.89 -13.54 -9.21
N MET A 159 -3.09 -13.72 -9.74
CA MET A 159 -3.79 -12.70 -10.51
C MET A 159 -4.11 -11.47 -9.65
N SER A 160 -4.57 -11.68 -8.43
CA SER A 160 -4.81 -10.61 -7.46
C SER A 160 -3.52 -9.88 -7.07
N GLY A 161 -2.42 -10.60 -6.89
CA GLY A 161 -1.11 -10.02 -6.63
C GLY A 161 -0.60 -9.16 -7.79
N LEU A 162 -0.77 -9.63 -9.03
CA LEU A 162 -0.43 -8.85 -10.23
C LEU A 162 -1.28 -7.58 -10.33
N LEU A 163 -2.59 -7.68 -10.11
CA LEU A 163 -3.49 -6.52 -10.09
C LEU A 163 -3.07 -5.54 -8.99
N TYR A 164 -2.71 -6.05 -7.81
CA TYR A 164 -2.22 -5.22 -6.71
C TYR A 164 -0.98 -4.41 -7.12
N ILE A 165 0.03 -5.07 -7.71
CA ILE A 165 1.27 -4.44 -8.19
C ILE A 165 0.96 -3.38 -9.26
N VAL A 166 0.04 -3.68 -10.18
CA VAL A 166 -0.41 -2.72 -11.21
C VAL A 166 -1.07 -1.48 -10.59
N CYS A 167 -1.78 -1.59 -9.47
CA CYS A 167 -2.42 -0.43 -8.84
C CYS A 167 -1.43 0.49 -8.12
N LEU A 168 -0.33 -0.03 -7.55
CA LEU A 168 0.60 0.73 -6.71
C LEU A 168 1.19 2.00 -7.34
N PRO A 169 1.70 1.98 -8.60
CA PRO A 169 2.27 3.18 -9.21
C PRO A 169 1.29 4.35 -9.30
N VAL A 170 0.02 4.08 -9.56
CA VAL A 170 -1.01 5.13 -9.62
C VAL A 170 -1.36 5.62 -8.22
N LEU A 171 -1.51 4.73 -7.25
CA LEU A 171 -1.82 5.11 -5.87
C LEU A 171 -0.71 5.94 -5.22
N LEU A 172 0.56 5.66 -5.54
CA LEU A 172 1.72 6.29 -4.90
C LEU A 172 2.30 7.47 -5.71
N LEU A 173 2.36 7.39 -7.03
CA LEU A 173 3.19 8.31 -7.83
C LEU A 173 2.48 8.97 -9.01
N LEU A 174 1.47 8.33 -9.61
CA LEU A 174 0.86 8.77 -10.86
C LEU A 174 -0.54 9.39 -10.67
N ALA A 175 -0.97 9.57 -9.45
CA ALA A 175 -2.27 10.09 -9.13
C ALA A 175 -2.41 11.57 -9.53
N GLY A 176 -2.57 11.81 -10.82
CA GLY A 176 -2.95 13.10 -11.40
C GLY A 176 -2.00 13.62 -12.47
N ASP A 177 -2.58 14.16 -13.55
CA ASP A 177 -1.93 15.01 -14.54
C ASP A 177 -1.66 16.42 -13.99
N ILE A 178 -1.37 16.57 -12.69
CA ILE A 178 -1.18 17.87 -12.08
C ILE A 178 0.22 18.35 -12.42
N PRO A 179 0.36 19.45 -13.17
CA PRO A 179 1.63 20.14 -13.28
C PRO A 179 1.89 20.86 -11.94
N GLY A 180 2.64 20.23 -11.07
CA GLY A 180 3.04 20.77 -9.78
C GLY A 180 3.75 19.72 -8.92
N PRO A 181 4.54 20.14 -7.93
CA PRO A 181 5.13 19.20 -6.99
C PRO A 181 4.00 18.56 -6.19
N HIS A 182 3.75 17.27 -6.43
CA HIS A 182 2.88 16.51 -5.53
C HIS A 182 3.45 16.58 -4.12
N PRO A 183 2.61 16.81 -3.11
CA PRO A 183 3.08 16.83 -1.73
C PRO A 183 3.76 15.51 -1.40
N ALA A 184 5.06 15.57 -1.10
CA ALA A 184 5.85 14.39 -0.78
C ALA A 184 5.55 13.89 0.64
N ALA A 185 5.19 14.80 1.54
CA ALA A 185 4.92 14.48 2.93
C ALA A 185 3.86 13.39 3.13
N PRO A 186 2.64 13.46 2.54
CA PRO A 186 1.66 12.40 2.72
C PRO A 186 2.04 11.09 2.00
N ARG A 187 2.83 11.13 0.92
CA ARG A 187 3.29 9.91 0.24
C ARG A 187 4.26 9.09 1.06
N ILE A 188 5.12 9.74 1.84
CA ILE A 188 6.03 9.06 2.77
C ILE A 188 5.27 8.11 3.69
N LEU A 189 4.09 8.52 4.14
CA LEU A 189 3.25 7.71 5.01
C LEU A 189 2.67 6.46 4.32
N LEU A 190 2.50 6.48 2.99
CA LEU A 190 1.85 5.40 2.24
C LEU A 190 2.80 4.31 1.75
N TRP A 191 4.10 4.59 1.55
CA TRP A 191 5.04 3.65 0.94
C TRP A 191 5.12 2.32 1.68
N MET A 192 5.46 2.38 2.97
CA MET A 192 5.63 1.16 3.77
C MET A 192 4.32 0.39 3.94
N PRO A 193 3.19 1.00 4.34
CA PRO A 193 1.97 0.23 4.57
C PRO A 193 1.39 -0.37 3.28
N LEU A 194 1.40 0.34 2.14
CA LEU A 194 0.93 -0.21 0.88
C LEU A 194 1.83 -1.36 0.39
N CYS A 195 3.14 -1.17 0.33
CA CYS A 195 4.03 -2.24 -0.11
C CYS A 195 4.05 -3.42 0.88
N GLY A 196 4.09 -3.15 2.19
CA GLY A 196 4.06 -4.16 3.23
C GLY A 196 2.75 -4.96 3.28
N LEU A 197 1.61 -4.34 2.95
CA LEU A 197 0.34 -5.04 2.84
C LEU A 197 0.36 -6.04 1.67
N GLY A 198 0.89 -5.63 0.52
CA GLY A 198 1.10 -6.54 -0.61
C GLY A 198 1.97 -7.74 -0.24
N VAL A 199 3.08 -7.50 0.46
CA VAL A 199 3.95 -8.57 0.96
C VAL A 199 3.20 -9.48 1.95
N SER A 200 2.44 -8.91 2.89
CA SER A 200 1.69 -9.66 3.90
C SER A 200 0.62 -10.60 3.34
N VAL A 201 -0.03 -10.21 2.24
CA VAL A 201 -1.16 -10.94 1.66
C VAL A 201 -0.71 -11.92 0.56
N PHE A 202 0.26 -11.54 -0.26
CA PHE A 202 0.61 -12.31 -1.46
C PHE A 202 1.87 -13.15 -1.32
N LEU A 203 2.75 -12.86 -0.36
CA LEU A 203 3.94 -13.67 -0.10
C LEU A 203 3.75 -14.55 1.13
N PRO A 204 4.45 -15.69 1.19
CA PRO A 204 4.44 -16.53 2.39
C PRO A 204 4.88 -15.74 3.63
N PRO A 205 4.23 -15.94 4.79
CA PRO A 205 4.59 -15.24 6.01
C PRO A 205 6.05 -15.49 6.36
N ALA A 206 6.71 -14.44 6.80
CA ALA A 206 8.09 -14.52 7.27
C ALA A 206 8.11 -15.09 8.70
N ALA A 207 9.16 -15.82 9.04
CA ALA A 207 9.38 -16.32 10.41
C ALA A 207 9.57 -15.15 11.39
N ASP A 208 9.22 -15.37 12.66
CA ASP A 208 9.37 -14.35 13.72
C ASP A 208 10.82 -14.32 14.25
N ASP A 209 11.78 -14.19 13.33
CA ASP A 209 13.20 -14.07 13.60
C ASP A 209 13.82 -12.87 12.83
N VAL A 210 15.10 -12.64 13.03
CA VAL A 210 15.84 -11.57 12.33
C VAL A 210 15.87 -11.81 10.83
N GLY A 211 16.01 -13.07 10.40
CA GLY A 211 16.01 -13.45 8.98
C GLY A 211 14.66 -13.17 8.33
N GLY A 212 13.55 -13.50 9.01
CA GLY A 212 12.20 -13.20 8.55
C GLY A 212 11.93 -11.70 8.49
N SER A 213 12.40 -10.92 9.47
CA SER A 213 12.29 -9.47 9.46
C SER A 213 13.04 -8.87 8.26
N LEU A 214 14.25 -9.33 7.99
CA LEU A 214 15.06 -8.89 6.84
C LEU A 214 14.37 -9.27 5.51
N ARG A 215 13.81 -10.47 5.42
CA ARG A 215 13.04 -10.91 4.25
C ARG A 215 11.81 -10.05 4.01
N PHE A 216 11.04 -9.73 5.06
CA PHE A 216 9.86 -8.89 4.96
C PHE A 216 10.22 -7.47 4.48
N VAL A 217 11.19 -6.83 5.13
CA VAL A 217 11.66 -5.49 4.76
C VAL A 217 12.24 -5.49 3.36
N GLY A 218 13.08 -6.47 3.02
CA GLY A 218 13.66 -6.64 1.69
C GLY A 218 12.59 -6.79 0.60
N ALA A 219 11.57 -7.61 0.82
CA ALA A 219 10.45 -7.78 -0.11
C ALA A 219 9.63 -6.48 -0.24
N THR A 220 9.41 -5.77 0.86
CA THR A 220 8.71 -4.47 0.86
C THR A 220 9.48 -3.42 0.06
N VAL A 221 10.79 -3.33 0.25
CA VAL A 221 11.67 -2.43 -0.51
C VAL A 221 11.72 -2.82 -1.99
N CYS A 222 11.82 -4.11 -2.29
CA CYS A 222 11.80 -4.61 -3.67
C CYS A 222 10.50 -4.21 -4.38
N LEU A 223 9.35 -4.37 -3.73
CA LEU A 223 8.06 -3.97 -4.27
C LEU A 223 7.98 -2.44 -4.47
N ALA A 224 8.53 -1.65 -3.56
CA ALA A 224 8.63 -0.21 -3.72
C ALA A 224 9.49 0.17 -4.94
N LEU A 225 10.65 -0.46 -5.12
CA LEU A 225 11.54 -0.23 -6.28
C LEU A 225 10.87 -0.62 -7.61
N VAL A 226 10.17 -1.74 -7.66
CA VAL A 226 9.36 -2.14 -8.83
C VAL A 226 8.31 -1.08 -9.13
N THR A 227 7.61 -0.58 -8.11
CA THR A 227 6.61 0.48 -8.25
C THR A 227 7.22 1.76 -8.83
N ILE A 228 8.39 2.17 -8.33
CA ILE A 228 9.13 3.34 -8.82
C ILE A 228 9.56 3.14 -10.29
N ALA A 229 10.10 1.98 -10.64
CA ALA A 229 10.54 1.68 -11.99
C ALA A 229 9.37 1.72 -12.99
N VAL A 230 8.23 1.12 -12.65
CA VAL A 230 7.01 1.18 -13.48
C VAL A 230 6.51 2.62 -13.61
N ALA A 231 6.49 3.39 -12.53
CA ALA A 231 6.09 4.79 -12.57
C ALA A 231 7.03 5.64 -13.44
N ALA A 232 8.33 5.40 -13.37
CA ALA A 232 9.33 6.09 -14.22
C ALA A 232 9.11 5.79 -15.70
N LEU A 233 8.84 4.54 -16.06
CA LEU A 233 8.52 4.14 -17.43
C LEU A 233 7.23 4.82 -17.94
N LEU A 234 6.18 4.89 -17.10
CA LEU A 234 4.89 5.49 -17.44
C LEU A 234 4.93 7.02 -17.50
N ARG A 235 5.95 7.68 -16.97
CA ARG A 235 6.13 9.14 -17.04
C ARG A 235 6.79 9.62 -18.33
N GLN A 236 7.40 8.75 -19.13
CA GLN A 236 8.03 9.15 -20.37
C GLN A 236 7.02 9.79 -21.34
N PRO A 237 7.40 10.81 -22.13
CA PRO A 237 6.47 11.57 -23.00
C PRO A 237 5.75 10.71 -24.05
N LEU A 238 6.37 9.63 -24.50
CA LEU A 238 5.72 8.61 -25.35
C LEU A 238 4.61 7.80 -24.66
N ALA A 239 4.48 7.94 -23.34
CA ALA A 239 3.60 7.09 -22.53
C ALA A 239 2.17 7.63 -22.35
N ALA A 240 1.76 8.74 -22.98
CA ALA A 240 0.40 9.26 -22.81
C ALA A 240 -0.68 8.25 -23.28
N GLY A 241 -0.41 7.54 -24.38
CA GLY A 241 -1.25 6.41 -24.82
C GLY A 241 -1.14 5.21 -23.89
N LEU A 242 0.06 4.96 -23.37
CA LEU A 242 0.33 3.86 -22.44
C LEU A 242 -0.38 4.06 -21.10
N ARG A 243 -0.49 5.31 -20.58
CA ARG A 243 -1.26 5.60 -19.36
C ARG A 243 -2.75 5.26 -19.49
N ARG A 244 -3.38 5.60 -20.62
CA ARG A 244 -4.78 5.24 -20.86
C ARG A 244 -4.94 3.73 -20.97
N LEU A 245 -4.01 3.06 -21.68
CA LEU A 245 -3.98 1.61 -21.77
C LEU A 245 -3.78 0.96 -20.40
N TYR A 246 -2.91 1.54 -19.56
CA TYR A 246 -2.63 1.05 -18.21
C TYR A 246 -3.87 1.07 -17.29
N LEU A 247 -4.64 2.16 -17.30
CA LEU A 247 -5.89 2.23 -16.54
C LEU A 247 -6.93 1.23 -17.05
N ARG A 248 -7.03 1.06 -18.39
CA ARG A 248 -7.88 0.02 -18.98
C ARG A 248 -7.41 -1.38 -18.60
N LEU A 249 -6.10 -1.62 -18.62
CA LEU A 249 -5.52 -2.90 -18.21
C LEU A 249 -5.84 -3.21 -16.75
N ALA A 250 -5.73 -2.25 -15.85
CA ALA A 250 -6.10 -2.42 -14.44
C ALA A 250 -7.59 -2.81 -14.30
N SER A 251 -8.48 -2.13 -15.03
CA SER A 251 -9.91 -2.44 -14.98
C SER A 251 -10.24 -3.82 -15.57
N VAL A 252 -9.60 -4.21 -16.68
CA VAL A 252 -9.77 -5.54 -17.29
C VAL A 252 -9.24 -6.63 -16.37
N LEU A 253 -8.06 -6.43 -15.79
CA LEU A 253 -7.51 -7.35 -14.79
C LEU A 253 -8.42 -7.48 -13.58
N ALA A 254 -9.01 -6.40 -13.08
CA ALA A 254 -9.95 -6.45 -11.98
C ALA A 254 -11.19 -7.28 -12.33
N GLY A 255 -11.74 -7.08 -13.53
CA GLY A 255 -12.84 -7.92 -14.05
C GLY A 255 -12.45 -9.39 -14.12
N LEU A 256 -11.25 -9.70 -14.63
CA LEU A 256 -10.75 -11.07 -14.72
C LEU A 256 -10.56 -11.70 -13.34
N VAL A 257 -10.01 -10.96 -12.36
CA VAL A 257 -9.87 -11.42 -10.97
C VAL A 257 -11.24 -11.77 -10.38
N LEU A 258 -12.28 -10.94 -10.61
CA LEU A 258 -13.63 -11.23 -10.13
C LEU A 258 -14.20 -12.48 -10.77
N VAL A 259 -14.03 -12.67 -12.08
CA VAL A 259 -14.48 -13.87 -12.78
C VAL A 259 -13.76 -15.11 -12.22
N VAL A 260 -12.47 -15.07 -12.06
CA VAL A 260 -11.68 -16.17 -11.47
C VAL A 260 -12.14 -16.46 -10.05
N ALA A 261 -12.41 -15.43 -9.24
CA ALA A 261 -12.90 -15.59 -7.87
C ALA A 261 -14.26 -16.32 -7.85
N VAL A 262 -15.21 -15.90 -8.69
CA VAL A 262 -16.53 -16.52 -8.79
C VAL A 262 -16.44 -17.99 -9.27
N VAL A 263 -15.63 -18.24 -10.31
CA VAL A 263 -15.43 -19.61 -10.83
C VAL A 263 -14.79 -20.50 -9.76
N THR A 264 -13.77 -20.02 -9.07
CA THR A 264 -13.12 -20.80 -8.01
C THR A 264 -14.07 -21.06 -6.84
N ALA A 265 -14.89 -20.06 -6.42
CA ALA A 265 -15.91 -20.25 -5.40
C ALA A 265 -16.96 -21.29 -5.79
N ALA A 266 -17.43 -21.24 -7.05
CA ALA A 266 -18.40 -22.23 -7.57
C ALA A 266 -17.81 -23.65 -7.60
N LEU A 267 -16.54 -23.80 -7.97
CA LEU A 267 -15.88 -25.10 -7.99
C LEU A 267 -15.65 -25.67 -6.58
N THR A 268 -15.31 -24.81 -5.60
CA THR A 268 -15.10 -25.24 -4.21
C THR A 268 -16.42 -25.58 -3.49
N SER A 269 -17.53 -24.95 -3.88
CA SER A 269 -18.86 -25.27 -3.30
C SER A 269 -19.51 -26.53 -3.90
N ALA A 270 -18.99 -27.03 -5.03
CA ALA A 270 -19.50 -28.22 -5.71
C ALA A 270 -18.81 -29.54 -5.25
N ILE A 271 -17.76 -29.44 -4.43
CA ILE A 271 -17.02 -30.55 -3.84
C ILE A 271 -17.39 -30.70 -2.36
#